data_f6899fe1f7dae706cf1d5e617b84bbe7
#
_entry.id   f6899fe1f7dae706cf1d5e617b84bbe7
#
_cell.length_a   1.000
_cell.length_b   1.000
_cell.length_c   1.000
_cell.angle_alpha   90.00
_cell.angle_beta   90.00
_cell.angle_gamma   90.00
#
_symmetry.space_group_name_H-M   'P 1'
#
loop_
_entity.id
_entity.type
_entity.pdbx_description
1 polymer ?
#
loop_
_entity_poly.entity_id
_entity_poly.type
_entity_poly.pdbx_seq_one_letter_code
_entity_poly.pdbx_strand_id
1 'polypeptide(L)'
;MYDKKMEEAARVVMSEHPHKRVLPFTYNNTSYFIKRCISNGRNRFAKQNAHMAYLTEVYKIRLVNSRVPLAPAIVLTGPDYFVMKASGRPLQRIVKEYPEDADEAYYKAGEALARLHSFGLHHGRPALRDIAWDHVTRAITFLDWENEMQFFHVDARVLDLFLFIHSYFREGWPGSHL
;
A
#
# COMPACT_ATOMS: atom_id res chain seq x y z
N MET A 1 -8.88 10.89 17.92
CA MET A 1 -8.81 12.37 18.18
C MET A 1 -8.25 13.01 16.92
N TYR A 2 -8.91 14.03 16.37
CA TYR A 2 -8.46 14.76 15.18
C TYR A 2 -7.28 15.66 15.52
N ASP A 3 -6.14 15.50 14.82
CA ASP A 3 -4.93 16.30 15.04
C ASP A 3 -4.85 17.44 14.01
N LYS A 4 -5.35 18.63 14.41
CA LYS A 4 -5.35 19.83 13.57
C LYS A 4 -3.93 20.28 13.18
N LYS A 5 -2.95 20.11 14.07
CA LYS A 5 -1.55 20.50 13.78
C LYS A 5 -0.93 19.58 12.72
N MET A 6 -1.22 18.29 12.78
CA MET A 6 -0.80 17.35 11.74
C MET A 6 -1.43 17.70 10.39
N GLU A 7 -2.71 18.09 10.37
CA GLU A 7 -3.37 18.52 9.12
C GLU A 7 -2.71 19.77 8.53
N GLU A 8 -2.46 20.78 9.34
CA GLU A 8 -1.79 22.01 8.91
C GLU A 8 -0.40 21.69 8.32
N ALA A 9 0.39 20.89 9.01
CA ALA A 9 1.71 20.45 8.53
C ALA A 9 1.63 19.65 7.21
N ALA A 10 0.66 18.74 7.09
CA ALA A 10 0.44 17.99 5.86
C ALA A 10 0.05 18.90 4.69
N ARG A 11 -0.78 19.93 4.92
CA ARG A 11 -1.16 20.92 3.90
C ARG A 11 0.03 21.74 3.40
N VAL A 12 0.97 22.10 4.28
CA VAL A 12 2.22 22.79 3.89
C VAL A 12 3.01 21.89 2.92
N VAL A 13 3.27 20.63 3.28
CA VAL A 13 4.02 19.68 2.42
C VAL A 13 3.32 19.48 1.07
N MET A 14 1.99 19.41 1.07
CA MET A 14 1.22 19.28 -0.18
C MET A 14 1.31 20.52 -1.07
N SER A 15 1.38 21.71 -0.51
CA SER A 15 1.50 22.98 -1.25
C SER A 15 2.86 23.14 -1.93
N GLU A 16 3.92 22.63 -1.30
CA GLU A 16 5.28 22.62 -1.87
C GLU A 16 5.44 21.66 -3.04
N HIS A 17 4.55 20.65 -3.13
CA HIS A 17 4.63 19.59 -4.14
C HIS A 17 3.29 19.37 -4.86
N PRO A 18 2.76 20.37 -5.61
CA PRO A 18 1.37 20.34 -6.12
C PRO A 18 1.07 19.18 -7.08
N HIS A 19 2.09 18.62 -7.75
CA HIS A 19 1.92 17.56 -8.76
C HIS A 19 2.24 16.15 -8.24
N LYS A 20 2.76 16.01 -7.01
CA LYS A 20 3.09 14.69 -6.47
C LYS A 20 1.87 14.05 -5.81
N ARG A 21 1.57 12.81 -6.23
CA ARG A 21 0.47 12.02 -5.69
C ARG A 21 0.77 11.42 -4.32
N VAL A 22 2.01 10.96 -4.11
CA VAL A 22 2.46 10.37 -2.85
C VAL A 22 3.65 11.18 -2.35
N LEU A 23 3.58 11.62 -1.09
CA LEU A 23 4.58 12.46 -0.45
C LEU A 23 5.04 11.83 0.86
N PRO A 24 6.36 11.69 1.10
CA PRO A 24 6.84 11.39 2.45
C PRO A 24 6.54 12.57 3.37
N PHE A 25 6.18 12.27 4.60
CA PHE A 25 5.80 13.26 5.60
C PHE A 25 6.31 12.81 6.98
N THR A 26 7.02 13.68 7.67
CA THR A 26 7.47 13.41 9.04
C THR A 26 6.77 14.36 10.00
N TYR A 27 6.17 13.80 11.04
CA TYR A 27 5.49 14.56 12.09
C TYR A 27 5.75 13.91 13.45
N ASN A 28 6.21 14.71 14.42
CA ASN A 28 6.58 14.25 15.77
C ASN A 28 7.50 13.00 15.74
N ASN A 29 8.58 13.04 14.97
CA ASN A 29 9.57 11.98 14.78
C ASN A 29 9.00 10.65 14.24
N THR A 30 7.78 10.67 13.70
CA THR A 30 7.15 9.51 13.07
C THR A 30 7.02 9.74 11.57
N SER A 31 7.33 8.71 10.79
CA SER A 31 7.24 8.76 9.33
C SER A 31 5.84 8.37 8.84
N TYR A 32 5.36 9.14 7.90
CA TYR A 32 4.05 8.96 7.24
C TYR A 32 4.18 9.11 5.74
N PHE A 33 3.12 8.76 5.04
CA PHE A 33 2.90 9.13 3.63
C PHE A 33 1.56 9.84 3.49
N ILE A 34 1.57 10.94 2.73
CA ILE A 34 0.36 11.61 2.27
C ILE A 34 0.06 11.06 0.88
N LYS A 35 -1.11 10.46 0.67
CA LYS A 35 -1.59 10.04 -0.65
C LYS A 35 -2.76 10.92 -1.07
N ARG A 36 -2.66 11.49 -2.28
CA ARG A 36 -3.58 12.52 -2.80
C ARG A 36 -4.39 12.00 -3.97
N CYS A 37 -5.63 12.45 -4.05
CA CYS A 37 -6.48 12.30 -5.22
C CYS A 37 -6.06 13.30 -6.31
N ILE A 38 -5.03 12.98 -7.10
CA ILE A 38 -4.60 13.81 -8.22
C ILE A 38 -4.94 13.10 -9.52
N SER A 39 -5.69 13.77 -10.40
CA SER A 39 -5.96 13.30 -11.74
C SER A 39 -4.92 13.82 -12.72
N ASN A 40 -4.30 12.93 -13.46
CA ASN A 40 -3.38 13.28 -14.56
C ASN A 40 -4.13 13.72 -15.83
N GLY A 41 -5.46 13.59 -15.85
CA GLY A 41 -6.31 13.95 -16.99
C GLY A 41 -7.00 15.30 -16.82
N ARG A 42 -7.12 16.06 -17.93
CA ARG A 42 -7.81 17.36 -17.94
C ARG A 42 -9.34 17.23 -18.03
N ASN A 43 -9.86 16.07 -18.40
CA ASN A 43 -11.29 15.86 -18.57
C ASN A 43 -12.01 15.46 -17.26
N ARG A 44 -13.34 15.67 -17.24
CA ARG A 44 -14.19 15.37 -16.08
C ARG A 44 -14.16 13.89 -15.68
N PHE A 45 -14.10 12.98 -16.67
CA PHE A 45 -14.08 11.53 -16.42
C PHE A 45 -12.80 11.08 -15.71
N ALA A 46 -11.62 11.61 -16.09
CA ALA A 46 -10.37 11.30 -15.42
C ALA A 46 -10.37 11.77 -13.96
N LYS A 47 -10.96 12.93 -13.66
CA LYS A 47 -11.12 13.44 -12.29
C LYS A 47 -12.06 12.56 -11.46
N GLN A 48 -13.18 12.15 -12.05
CA GLN A 48 -14.14 11.27 -11.39
C GLN A 48 -13.54 9.91 -11.09
N ASN A 49 -12.80 9.31 -12.03
CA ASN A 49 -12.10 8.04 -11.82
C ASN A 49 -11.04 8.13 -10.71
N ALA A 50 -10.27 9.22 -10.65
CA ALA A 50 -9.28 9.44 -9.60
C ALA A 50 -9.94 9.54 -8.22
N HIS A 51 -11.08 10.23 -8.12
CA HIS A 51 -11.82 10.35 -6.87
C HIS A 51 -12.43 9.01 -6.42
N MET A 52 -12.99 8.24 -7.35
CA MET A 52 -13.50 6.91 -7.05
C MET A 52 -12.39 5.96 -6.60
N ALA A 53 -11.22 5.99 -7.25
CA ALA A 53 -10.05 5.21 -6.82
C ALA A 53 -9.61 5.58 -5.40
N TYR A 54 -9.56 6.87 -5.09
CA TYR A 54 -9.26 7.37 -3.74
C TYR A 54 -10.25 6.85 -2.69
N LEU A 55 -11.56 6.96 -2.95
CA LEU A 55 -12.59 6.50 -2.02
C LEU A 55 -12.54 4.97 -1.84
N THR A 56 -12.33 4.23 -2.92
CA THR A 56 -12.18 2.77 -2.90
C THR A 56 -10.99 2.36 -2.05
N GLU A 57 -9.85 3.02 -2.22
CA GLU A 57 -8.66 2.72 -1.44
C GLU A 57 -8.86 2.97 0.05
N VAL A 58 -9.39 4.14 0.43
CA VAL A 58 -9.67 4.46 1.84
C VAL A 58 -10.66 3.46 2.45
N TYR A 59 -11.71 3.09 1.71
CA TYR A 59 -12.69 2.10 2.14
C TYR A 59 -12.04 0.73 2.35
N LYS A 60 -11.27 0.22 1.37
CA LYS A 60 -10.61 -1.08 1.45
C LYS A 60 -9.61 -1.15 2.61
N ILE A 61 -8.77 -0.12 2.78
CA ILE A 61 -7.84 -0.04 3.91
C ILE A 61 -8.58 -0.15 5.26
N ARG A 62 -9.68 0.59 5.42
CA ARG A 62 -10.49 0.54 6.65
C ARG A 62 -11.17 -0.80 6.85
N LEU A 63 -11.72 -1.38 5.78
CA LEU A 63 -12.36 -2.69 5.80
C LEU A 63 -11.36 -3.78 6.21
N VAL A 64 -10.17 -3.80 5.61
CA VAL A 64 -9.12 -4.76 5.93
C VAL A 64 -8.70 -4.62 7.39
N ASN A 65 -8.37 -3.41 7.83
CA ASN A 65 -7.93 -3.17 9.21
C ASN A 65 -9.01 -3.42 10.26
N SER A 66 -10.30 -3.41 9.88
CA SER A 66 -11.39 -3.82 10.78
C SER A 66 -11.45 -5.34 11.00
N ARG A 67 -10.81 -6.14 10.15
CA ARG A 67 -10.79 -7.61 10.21
C ARG A 67 -9.41 -8.14 10.59
N VAL A 68 -8.38 -7.59 9.97
CA VAL A 68 -6.99 -8.00 10.14
C VAL A 68 -6.06 -6.81 9.87
N PRO A 69 -5.07 -6.51 10.74
CA PRO A 69 -4.21 -5.33 10.60
C PRO A 69 -3.12 -5.55 9.53
N LEU A 70 -3.52 -5.68 8.27
CA LEU A 70 -2.63 -5.93 7.13
C LEU A 70 -2.59 -4.78 6.12
N ALA A 71 -3.26 -3.65 6.39
CA ALA A 71 -3.19 -2.45 5.57
C ALA A 71 -2.60 -1.27 6.38
N PRO A 72 -2.10 -0.20 5.73
CA PRO A 72 -1.54 0.95 6.43
C PRO A 72 -2.54 1.59 7.40
N ALA A 73 -2.06 2.05 8.54
CA ALA A 73 -2.91 2.80 9.47
C ALA A 73 -3.17 4.20 8.93
N ILE A 74 -4.40 4.51 8.53
CA ILE A 74 -4.83 5.88 8.18
C ILE A 74 -4.99 6.67 9.48
N VAL A 75 -4.26 7.78 9.59
CA VAL A 75 -4.27 8.65 10.78
C VAL A 75 -5.04 9.96 10.53
N LEU A 76 -5.15 10.38 9.27
CA LEU A 76 -5.88 11.57 8.88
C LEU A 76 -6.52 11.37 7.51
N THR A 77 -7.73 11.90 7.32
CA THR A 77 -8.45 11.87 6.03
C THR A 77 -8.96 13.27 5.72
N GLY A 78 -8.57 13.83 4.58
CA GLY A 78 -9.10 15.06 4.02
C GLY A 78 -10.09 14.77 2.87
N PRO A 79 -10.59 15.80 2.18
CA PRO A 79 -11.55 15.63 1.08
C PRO A 79 -10.94 14.96 -0.16
N ASP A 80 -9.63 15.12 -0.37
CA ASP A 80 -8.89 14.66 -1.55
C ASP A 80 -7.50 14.08 -1.22
N TYR A 81 -7.26 13.75 0.05
CA TYR A 81 -6.03 13.11 0.51
C TYR A 81 -6.25 12.31 1.79
N PHE A 82 -5.36 11.40 2.08
CA PHE A 82 -5.23 10.80 3.41
C PHE A 82 -3.75 10.69 3.81
N VAL A 83 -3.53 10.65 5.11
CA VAL A 83 -2.22 10.44 5.72
C VAL A 83 -2.21 9.05 6.35
N MET A 84 -1.23 8.25 5.99
CA MET A 84 -1.04 6.91 6.53
C MET A 84 0.34 6.78 7.17
N LYS A 85 0.44 5.97 8.22
CA LYS A 85 1.72 5.64 8.85
C LYS A 85 2.59 4.85 7.87
N ALA A 86 3.89 5.16 7.84
CA ALA A 86 4.85 4.37 7.07
C ALA A 86 4.92 2.93 7.62
N SER A 87 4.95 1.95 6.71
CA SER A 87 4.84 0.53 7.05
C SER A 87 6.13 -0.26 6.80
N GLY A 88 7.24 0.44 6.58
CA GLY A 88 8.53 -0.22 6.30
C GLY A 88 8.96 -0.10 4.83
N ARG A 89 9.73 -1.08 4.35
CA ARG A 89 10.33 -1.10 3.01
C ARG A 89 9.61 -2.08 2.09
N PRO A 90 9.41 -1.74 0.81
CA PRO A 90 8.86 -2.70 -0.17
C PRO A 90 9.71 -3.97 -0.27
N LEU A 91 9.07 -5.14 -0.33
CA LEU A 91 9.77 -6.43 -0.45
C LEU A 91 10.65 -6.52 -1.69
N GLN A 92 10.31 -5.81 -2.75
CA GLN A 92 11.14 -5.67 -3.95
C GLN A 92 12.57 -5.22 -3.65
N ARG A 93 12.79 -4.51 -2.52
CA ARG A 93 14.10 -3.98 -2.12
C ARG A 93 14.75 -4.76 -0.99
N ILE A 94 14.06 -5.77 -0.45
CA ILE A 94 14.49 -6.42 0.78
C ILE A 94 15.84 -7.12 0.63
N VAL A 95 16.06 -7.82 -0.47
CA VAL A 95 17.33 -8.53 -0.74
C VAL A 95 18.52 -7.57 -0.80
N LYS A 96 18.30 -6.32 -1.21
CA LYS A 96 19.36 -5.31 -1.30
C LYS A 96 19.56 -4.55 0.01
N GLU A 97 18.47 -4.20 0.70
CA GLU A 97 18.50 -3.33 1.88
C GLU A 97 18.64 -4.10 3.20
N TYR A 98 18.09 -5.32 3.26
CA TYR A 98 18.10 -6.22 4.44
C TYR A 98 18.17 -7.68 4.00
N PRO A 99 19.31 -8.12 3.39
CA PRO A 99 19.43 -9.47 2.83
C PRO A 99 19.21 -10.58 3.87
N GLU A 100 19.56 -10.32 5.14
CA GLU A 100 19.36 -11.24 6.26
C GLU A 100 17.90 -11.49 6.61
N ASP A 101 17.01 -10.57 6.24
CA ASP A 101 15.56 -10.67 6.47
C ASP A 101 14.80 -11.28 5.31
N ALA A 102 15.43 -11.43 4.13
CA ALA A 102 14.72 -11.69 2.89
C ALA A 102 13.83 -12.94 2.94
N ASP A 103 14.37 -14.06 3.40
CA ASP A 103 13.63 -15.33 3.46
C ASP A 103 12.43 -15.24 4.42
N GLU A 104 12.65 -14.66 5.60
CA GLU A 104 11.56 -14.48 6.57
C GLU A 104 10.51 -13.50 6.05
N ALA A 105 10.92 -12.41 5.42
CA ALA A 105 10.00 -11.41 4.90
C ALA A 105 9.11 -11.99 3.78
N TYR A 106 9.67 -12.80 2.88
CA TYR A 106 8.88 -13.49 1.84
C TYR A 106 7.95 -14.55 2.43
N TYR A 107 8.42 -15.35 3.38
CA TYR A 107 7.59 -16.32 4.08
C TYR A 107 6.41 -15.64 4.78
N LYS A 108 6.67 -14.60 5.56
CA LYS A 108 5.63 -13.84 6.27
C LYS A 108 4.66 -13.11 5.32
N ALA A 109 5.11 -12.70 4.14
CA ALA A 109 4.21 -12.15 3.14
C ALA A 109 3.22 -13.19 2.62
N GLY A 110 3.68 -14.42 2.39
CA GLY A 110 2.81 -15.56 2.05
C GLY A 110 1.80 -15.88 3.16
N GLU A 111 2.25 -15.93 4.44
CA GLU A 111 1.37 -16.12 5.59
C GLU A 111 0.32 -15.00 5.70
N ALA A 112 0.75 -13.74 5.53
CA ALA A 112 -0.14 -12.58 5.59
C ALA A 112 -1.19 -12.62 4.47
N LEU A 113 -0.81 -13.03 3.24
CA LEU A 113 -1.74 -13.21 2.13
C LEU A 113 -2.75 -14.32 2.43
N ALA A 114 -2.30 -15.47 2.91
CA ALA A 114 -3.19 -16.55 3.33
C ALA A 114 -4.15 -16.12 4.44
N ARG A 115 -3.66 -15.34 5.40
CA ARG A 115 -4.47 -14.76 6.47
C ARG A 115 -5.51 -13.77 5.93
N LEU A 116 -5.14 -12.90 4.99
CA LEU A 116 -6.09 -12.00 4.31
C LEU A 116 -7.22 -12.80 3.65
N HIS A 117 -6.86 -13.85 2.91
CA HIS A 117 -7.80 -14.72 2.21
C HIS A 117 -8.74 -15.49 3.16
N SER A 118 -8.27 -15.88 4.36
CA SER A 118 -9.09 -16.57 5.35
C SER A 118 -10.24 -15.71 5.91
N PHE A 119 -10.10 -14.37 5.82
CA PHE A 119 -11.19 -13.43 6.12
C PHE A 119 -12.12 -13.15 4.94
N GLY A 120 -11.98 -13.87 3.83
CA GLY A 120 -12.74 -13.63 2.60
C GLY A 120 -12.36 -12.34 1.87
N LEU A 121 -11.19 -11.78 2.18
CA LEU A 121 -10.66 -10.57 1.57
C LEU A 121 -9.61 -10.93 0.53
N HIS A 122 -9.37 -10.01 -0.43
CA HIS A 122 -8.31 -10.12 -1.41
C HIS A 122 -7.67 -8.74 -1.62
N HIS A 123 -6.42 -8.72 -2.07
CA HIS A 123 -5.69 -7.48 -2.33
C HIS A 123 -6.02 -6.92 -3.73
N GLY A 124 -6.04 -7.77 -4.74
CA GLY A 124 -6.26 -7.45 -6.15
C GLY A 124 -4.97 -7.34 -6.97
N ARG A 125 -3.82 -7.05 -6.35
CA ARG A 125 -2.50 -7.06 -7.01
C ARG A 125 -1.35 -7.07 -5.97
N PRO A 126 -1.12 -8.15 -5.24
CA PRO A 126 -0.07 -8.23 -4.21
C PRO A 126 1.32 -8.47 -4.83
N ALA A 127 1.83 -7.49 -5.59
CA ALA A 127 3.19 -7.52 -6.11
C ALA A 127 4.20 -7.15 -5.01
N LEU A 128 5.45 -7.60 -5.09
CA LEU A 128 6.47 -7.34 -4.06
C LEU A 128 6.70 -5.86 -3.76
N ARG A 129 6.48 -4.98 -4.74
CA ARG A 129 6.56 -3.53 -4.55
C ARG A 129 5.40 -2.96 -3.71
N ASP A 130 4.27 -3.68 -3.69
CA ASP A 130 3.03 -3.30 -3.01
C ASP A 130 2.88 -4.01 -1.65
N ILE A 131 3.96 -4.67 -1.17
CA ILE A 131 4.05 -5.34 0.13
C ILE A 131 5.23 -4.74 0.88
N ALA A 132 4.99 -4.19 2.07
CA ALA A 132 6.03 -3.61 2.90
C ALA A 132 6.42 -4.55 4.04
N TRP A 133 7.71 -4.57 4.35
CA TRP A 133 8.34 -5.21 5.48
C TRP A 133 8.83 -4.17 6.48
N ASP A 134 8.40 -4.28 7.71
CA ASP A 134 8.96 -3.52 8.82
C ASP A 134 10.07 -4.35 9.49
N HIS A 135 11.31 -3.95 9.27
CA HIS A 135 12.50 -4.62 9.80
C HIS A 135 12.51 -4.70 11.34
N VAL A 136 11.95 -3.70 12.03
CA VAL A 136 11.95 -3.63 13.50
C VAL A 136 10.85 -4.50 14.10
N THR A 137 9.64 -4.38 13.60
CA THR A 137 8.47 -5.13 14.12
C THR A 137 8.28 -6.47 13.46
N ARG A 138 9.02 -6.78 12.38
CA ARG A 138 8.92 -8.01 11.58
C ARG A 138 7.50 -8.20 11.01
N ALA A 139 6.83 -7.11 10.68
CA ALA A 139 5.46 -7.09 10.23
C ALA A 139 5.33 -6.85 8.74
N ILE A 140 4.32 -7.49 8.14
CA ILE A 140 3.91 -7.27 6.74
C ILE A 140 2.73 -6.30 6.68
N THR A 141 2.77 -5.40 5.70
CA THR A 141 1.66 -4.51 5.36
C THR A 141 1.47 -4.50 3.84
N PHE A 142 0.26 -4.76 3.37
CA PHE A 142 -0.10 -4.62 1.96
C PHE A 142 -0.42 -3.16 1.66
N LEU A 143 0.16 -2.64 0.57
CA LEU A 143 0.05 -1.25 0.11
C LEU A 143 -0.78 -1.18 -1.18
N ASP A 144 -1.20 0.04 -1.57
CA ASP A 144 -1.81 0.32 -2.88
C ASP A 144 -3.11 -0.44 -3.17
N TRP A 145 -4.09 -0.27 -2.28
CA TRP A 145 -5.40 -0.94 -2.32
C TRP A 145 -6.38 -0.42 -3.39
N GLU A 146 -5.98 0.52 -4.23
CA GLU A 146 -6.84 1.07 -5.30
C GLU A 146 -6.94 0.17 -6.51
N ASN A 147 -5.93 -0.69 -6.74
CA ASN A 147 -5.87 -1.56 -7.91
C ASN A 147 -6.64 -2.85 -7.65
N GLU A 148 -7.51 -3.18 -8.58
CA GLU A 148 -8.25 -4.42 -8.59
C GLU A 148 -8.18 -5.01 -9.99
N MET A 149 -7.48 -6.12 -10.14
CA MET A 149 -7.52 -6.91 -11.36
C MET A 149 -8.69 -7.87 -11.27
N GLN A 150 -9.67 -7.68 -12.14
CA GLN A 150 -10.81 -8.58 -12.26
C GLN A 150 -10.70 -9.35 -13.57
N PHE A 151 -10.60 -10.66 -13.46
CA PHE A 151 -10.77 -11.56 -14.60
C PHE A 151 -12.06 -12.33 -14.38
N PHE A 152 -13.00 -12.18 -15.30
CA PHE A 152 -14.24 -12.95 -15.30
C PHE A 152 -13.90 -14.45 -15.26
N HIS A 153 -14.46 -15.18 -14.29
CA HIS A 153 -14.27 -16.62 -14.05
C HIS A 153 -13.04 -17.05 -13.23
N VAL A 154 -12.23 -16.14 -12.69
CA VAL A 154 -11.13 -16.50 -11.78
C VAL A 154 -11.44 -15.97 -10.37
N ASP A 155 -11.29 -16.84 -9.36
CA ASP A 155 -11.38 -16.40 -7.96
C ASP A 155 -10.27 -15.37 -7.68
N ALA A 156 -10.64 -14.22 -7.13
CA ALA A 156 -9.72 -13.12 -6.86
C ALA A 156 -8.55 -13.52 -5.95
N ARG A 157 -8.73 -14.48 -5.05
CA ARG A 157 -7.69 -15.02 -4.17
C ARG A 157 -6.68 -15.87 -4.94
N VAL A 158 -7.14 -16.62 -5.94
CA VAL A 158 -6.25 -17.38 -6.85
C VAL A 158 -5.43 -16.42 -7.69
N LEU A 159 -6.04 -15.33 -8.16
CA LEU A 159 -5.34 -14.28 -8.89
C LEU A 159 -4.29 -13.57 -8.01
N ASP A 160 -4.61 -13.25 -6.77
CA ASP A 160 -3.66 -12.71 -5.80
C ASP A 160 -2.44 -13.62 -5.63
N LEU A 161 -2.69 -14.92 -5.43
CA LEU A 161 -1.60 -15.90 -5.27
C LEU A 161 -0.71 -15.98 -6.51
N PHE A 162 -1.33 -16.03 -7.69
CA PHE A 162 -0.59 -16.03 -8.96
C PHE A 162 0.27 -14.77 -9.10
N LEU A 163 -0.27 -13.60 -8.85
CA LEU A 163 0.44 -12.32 -8.98
C LEU A 163 1.58 -12.20 -7.97
N PHE A 164 1.37 -12.67 -6.73
CA PHE A 164 2.40 -12.71 -5.70
C PHE A 164 3.57 -13.61 -6.14
N ILE A 165 3.29 -14.84 -6.53
CA ILE A 165 4.31 -15.80 -6.97
C ILE A 165 5.04 -15.28 -8.22
N HIS A 166 4.29 -14.79 -9.22
CA HIS A 166 4.88 -14.20 -10.43
C HIS A 166 5.82 -13.03 -10.11
N SER A 167 5.40 -12.14 -9.22
CA SER A 167 6.21 -11.00 -8.79
C SER A 167 7.47 -11.45 -8.03
N TYR A 168 7.38 -12.50 -7.21
CA TYR A 168 8.51 -13.08 -6.51
C TYR A 168 9.59 -13.59 -7.49
N PHE A 169 9.20 -14.38 -8.48
CA PHE A 169 10.16 -14.90 -9.47
C PHE A 169 10.75 -13.82 -10.37
N ARG A 170 9.98 -12.77 -10.67
CA ARG A 170 10.45 -11.65 -11.51
C ARG A 170 11.37 -10.68 -10.78
N GLU A 171 11.10 -10.39 -9.51
CA GLU A 171 11.70 -9.26 -8.78
C GLU A 171 12.44 -9.68 -7.51
N GLY A 172 12.08 -10.81 -6.91
CA GLY A 172 12.58 -11.28 -5.61
C GLY A 172 13.61 -12.41 -5.72
N TRP A 173 13.67 -13.10 -6.86
CA TRP A 173 14.60 -14.22 -7.03
C TRP A 173 16.04 -13.70 -7.18
N PRO A 174 17.02 -14.20 -6.40
CA PRO A 174 18.43 -13.73 -6.47
C PRO A 174 19.08 -13.83 -7.85
N GLY A 175 18.54 -14.66 -8.76
CA GLY A 175 19.01 -14.82 -10.14
C GLY A 175 18.29 -13.98 -11.19
N SER A 176 17.32 -13.14 -10.82
CA SER A 176 16.52 -12.34 -11.77
C SER A 176 17.25 -11.12 -12.35
N HIS A 177 18.50 -10.87 -11.96
CA HIS A 177 19.34 -9.75 -12.40
C HIS A 177 20.56 -10.18 -13.24
N LEU A 178 20.47 -11.36 -13.90
CA LEU A 178 21.47 -11.81 -14.89
C LEU A 178 21.12 -11.32 -16.28
#